data_3917eb05239736195af066981e213979
#
_entry.id   3917eb05239736195af066981e213979
#
_cell.length_a   1.000
_cell.length_b   1.000
_cell.length_c   1.000
_cell.angle_alpha   90.00
_cell.angle_beta   90.00
_cell.angle_gamma   90.00
#
_symmetry.space_group_name_H-M   'P 1'
#
loop_
_entity.id
_entity.type
_entity.pdbx_description
1 polymer ?
#
loop_
_entity_poly.entity_id
_entity_poly.type
_entity_poly.pdbx_seq_one_letter_code
_entity_poly.pdbx_strand_id
1 'polypeptide(L)'
;MLRTSATAAPRSPRRALVPVAVAALSASLVAAPAAAETAQAPAFDSYVSLGDSFVAGPLIREERVSSSMPLLGCLRTSNNYPTMLAERMGITDFTDASCSGAVVNDLYEPQFDDTPPQLDALTPETDLVTVGISGNDFGFSEVLLECAKQSLSNPLGDPCAEHYGDELDQRVEDLRPEVAGVYADIAERSPDATVLAVGYLQILPESRGCWPSTPIAWGDVPFLDRAQTALNAMIAEEAEARGAVFVDVFERGHDVCQSSDTRWVEGLIPENGAPVHPNFLGMRATADFVGAELGVPAPVDDAA
;
A
#
# COMPACT_ATOMS: atom_id res chain seq x y z
N MET A 1 73.94 36.67 34.19
CA MET A 1 74.94 37.68 33.88
C MET A 1 74.46 38.60 32.79
N LEU A 2 74.41 39.88 33.14
CA LEU A 2 74.49 41.10 32.28
C LEU A 2 73.47 41.28 31.14
N ARG A 3 72.86 42.30 31.05
CA ARG A 3 72.73 43.79 31.37
C ARG A 3 71.86 44.39 30.25
N THR A 4 70.79 44.96 30.64
CA THR A 4 70.32 46.34 30.38
C THR A 4 70.86 47.08 29.18
N SER A 5 69.98 47.67 28.38
CA SER A 5 70.00 49.07 28.08
C SER A 5 68.68 49.56 27.51
N ALA A 6 68.17 50.55 28.15
CA ALA A 6 67.05 51.37 27.74
C ALA A 6 67.53 52.44 26.75
N THR A 7 66.72 52.89 25.81
CA THR A 7 66.87 54.15 25.13
C THR A 7 65.52 54.77 24.86
N ALA A 8 65.45 56.04 25.16
CA ALA A 8 64.30 56.93 25.33
C ALA A 8 63.66 57.41 24.02
N ALA A 9 62.46 57.92 24.15
CA ALA A 9 61.56 58.52 23.18
C ALA A 9 62.04 59.77 22.47
N PRO A 10 61.31 60.14 21.42
CA PRO A 10 60.80 61.53 21.43
C PRO A 10 59.30 61.65 21.17
N ARG A 11 58.75 62.72 21.83
CA ARG A 11 57.38 63.21 21.74
C ARG A 11 57.21 64.03 20.46
N SER A 12 56.12 63.90 19.75
CA SER A 12 55.59 64.92 18.82
C SER A 12 54.04 64.81 18.70
N PRO A 13 53.32 65.74 18.06
CA PRO A 13 52.33 66.57 18.75
C PRO A 13 50.89 66.11 18.46
N ARG A 14 50.03 66.47 19.39
CA ARG A 14 48.57 66.27 19.35
C ARG A 14 47.93 67.00 18.16
N ARG A 15 47.32 66.27 17.24
CA ARG A 15 46.31 66.82 16.29
C ARG A 15 44.92 66.39 16.78
N ALA A 16 44.08 67.40 16.99
CA ALA A 16 42.70 67.30 17.32
C ALA A 16 41.93 66.73 16.13
N LEU A 17 41.25 65.59 16.34
CA LEU A 17 40.33 65.04 15.38
C LEU A 17 38.91 65.39 15.79
N VAL A 18 38.18 66.01 14.90
CA VAL A 18 36.76 66.31 14.96
C VAL A 18 35.98 65.01 14.72
N PRO A 19 35.00 64.63 15.53
CA PRO A 19 34.18 63.47 15.26
C PRO A 19 33.15 63.83 14.19
N VAL A 20 33.24 63.13 13.05
CA VAL A 20 32.18 63.06 12.04
C VAL A 20 31.23 61.92 12.50
N ALA A 21 30.02 62.29 12.90
CA ALA A 21 28.94 61.36 13.19
C ALA A 21 28.38 60.81 11.89
N VAL A 22 28.68 59.53 11.61
CA VAL A 22 28.05 58.80 10.53
C VAL A 22 26.78 58.17 11.08
N ALA A 23 25.62 58.67 10.70
CA ALA A 23 24.32 58.05 10.98
C ALA A 23 24.17 56.82 10.07
N ALA A 24 24.31 55.63 10.65
CA ALA A 24 24.00 54.36 9.98
C ALA A 24 22.48 54.17 9.97
N LEU A 25 21.83 54.34 8.82
CA LEU A 25 20.45 53.87 8.60
C LEU A 25 20.48 52.33 8.50
N SER A 26 20.03 51.67 9.55
CA SER A 26 19.77 50.22 9.55
C SER A 26 18.42 49.98 8.85
N ALA A 27 18.47 49.62 7.56
CA ALA A 27 17.30 49.08 6.86
C ALA A 27 17.04 47.65 7.35
N SER A 28 16.05 47.46 8.23
CA SER A 28 15.56 46.15 8.63
C SER A 28 14.79 45.54 7.44
N LEU A 29 15.41 44.63 6.72
CA LEU A 29 14.70 43.75 5.79
C LEU A 29 13.82 42.79 6.62
N VAL A 30 12.53 43.09 6.68
CA VAL A 30 11.52 42.12 7.14
C VAL A 30 11.40 41.09 6.02
N ALA A 31 12.04 39.95 6.22
CA ALA A 31 11.81 38.78 5.36
C ALA A 31 10.35 38.34 5.58
N ALA A 32 9.50 38.52 4.57
CA ALA A 32 8.18 37.90 4.56
C ALA A 32 8.36 36.35 4.63
N PRO A 33 7.58 35.64 5.46
CA PRO A 33 7.61 34.19 5.43
C PRO A 33 7.24 33.73 4.00
N ALA A 34 8.11 32.96 3.37
CA ALA A 34 7.77 32.26 2.15
C ALA A 34 6.55 31.35 2.49
N ALA A 35 5.41 31.64 1.87
CA ALA A 35 4.27 30.73 1.92
C ALA A 35 4.80 29.42 1.36
N ALA A 36 4.74 28.36 2.19
CA ALA A 36 4.95 27.02 1.69
C ALA A 36 3.87 26.79 0.62
N GLU A 37 4.29 26.68 -0.62
CA GLU A 37 3.43 26.26 -1.71
C GLU A 37 3.00 24.83 -1.34
N THR A 38 1.76 24.65 -0.92
CA THR A 38 1.18 23.33 -0.75
C THR A 38 1.19 22.70 -2.14
N ALA A 39 2.07 21.72 -2.35
CA ALA A 39 2.07 20.93 -3.56
C ALA A 39 0.64 20.38 -3.72
N GLN A 40 -0.04 20.80 -4.78
CA GLN A 40 -1.37 20.32 -5.10
C GLN A 40 -1.22 18.86 -5.53
N ALA A 41 -2.01 17.96 -4.95
CA ALA A 41 -2.02 16.57 -5.39
C ALA A 41 -2.24 16.52 -6.92
N PRO A 42 -1.60 15.58 -7.63
CA PRO A 42 -1.82 15.45 -9.06
C PRO A 42 -3.31 15.28 -9.34
N ALA A 43 -3.82 16.00 -10.34
CA ALA A 43 -5.17 15.83 -10.79
C ALA A 43 -5.20 14.64 -11.78
N PHE A 44 -5.99 13.63 -11.48
CA PHE A 44 -6.26 12.51 -12.38
C PHE A 44 -7.71 12.64 -12.85
N ASP A 45 -7.93 12.50 -14.15
CA ASP A 45 -9.26 12.58 -14.76
C ASP A 45 -9.88 11.20 -14.93
N SER A 46 -9.05 10.16 -15.17
CA SER A 46 -9.47 8.77 -15.39
C SER A 46 -8.71 7.80 -14.47
N TYR A 47 -9.44 6.87 -13.86
CA TYR A 47 -8.89 5.87 -12.96
C TYR A 47 -9.42 4.48 -13.24
N VAL A 48 -8.54 3.48 -13.37
CA VAL A 48 -8.87 2.07 -13.51
C VAL A 48 -8.26 1.28 -12.36
N SER A 49 -9.07 0.45 -11.69
CA SER A 49 -8.62 -0.49 -10.67
C SER A 49 -8.72 -1.93 -11.17
N LEU A 50 -7.64 -2.68 -11.05
CA LEU A 50 -7.49 -4.08 -11.45
C LEU A 50 -7.17 -4.92 -10.21
N GLY A 51 -7.58 -6.18 -10.20
CA GLY A 51 -7.15 -7.08 -9.13
C GLY A 51 -8.12 -8.17 -8.75
N ASP A 52 -7.80 -8.78 -7.61
CA ASP A 52 -8.53 -9.89 -7.03
C ASP A 52 -9.47 -9.46 -5.88
N SER A 53 -9.77 -10.39 -4.98
CA SER A 53 -10.66 -10.16 -3.85
C SER A 53 -10.14 -9.15 -2.82
N PHE A 54 -8.81 -8.95 -2.72
CA PHE A 54 -8.23 -7.93 -1.85
C PHE A 54 -8.44 -6.51 -2.39
N VAL A 55 -8.79 -6.39 -3.66
CA VAL A 55 -9.23 -5.14 -4.30
C VAL A 55 -10.76 -5.03 -4.30
N ALA A 56 -11.45 -6.10 -4.69
CA ALA A 56 -12.92 -6.13 -4.84
C ALA A 56 -13.69 -5.97 -3.52
N GLY A 57 -13.15 -6.43 -2.38
CA GLY A 57 -13.75 -6.31 -1.06
C GLY A 57 -15.00 -7.18 -0.85
N PRO A 58 -14.92 -8.53 -1.07
CA PRO A 58 -16.09 -9.39 -1.06
C PRO A 58 -16.81 -9.39 0.28
N LEU A 59 -18.15 -9.32 0.23
CA LEU A 59 -19.07 -9.43 1.35
C LEU A 59 -18.93 -8.33 2.43
N ILE A 60 -18.23 -7.25 2.17
CA ILE A 60 -18.24 -6.08 3.04
C ILE A 60 -19.64 -5.47 2.94
N ARG A 61 -20.29 -5.30 4.10
CA ARG A 61 -21.65 -4.75 4.18
C ARG A 61 -21.63 -3.28 3.78
N GLU A 62 -22.50 -2.92 2.86
CA GLU A 62 -22.69 -1.54 2.45
C GLU A 62 -23.61 -0.84 3.47
N GLU A 63 -23.10 0.20 4.11
CA GLU A 63 -23.93 1.13 4.90
C GLU A 63 -24.67 2.12 3.99
N ARG A 64 -24.16 2.35 2.79
CA ARG A 64 -24.78 3.17 1.75
C ARG A 64 -25.32 2.25 0.67
N VAL A 65 -26.62 2.36 0.40
CA VAL A 65 -27.25 1.69 -0.74
C VAL A 65 -26.72 2.34 -2.02
N SER A 66 -25.64 1.79 -2.57
CA SER A 66 -25.18 2.14 -3.92
C SER A 66 -26.21 1.63 -4.93
N SER A 67 -26.52 2.44 -5.94
CA SER A 67 -27.37 2.04 -7.06
C SER A 67 -26.72 1.02 -8.01
N SER A 68 -25.41 0.77 -7.86
CA SER A 68 -24.69 -0.27 -8.56
C SER A 68 -24.73 -1.56 -7.73
N MET A 69 -25.57 -2.50 -8.13
CA MET A 69 -25.52 -3.86 -7.59
C MET A 69 -24.11 -4.43 -7.84
N PRO A 70 -23.45 -5.06 -6.83
CA PRO A 70 -22.22 -5.77 -7.09
C PRO A 70 -22.49 -6.79 -8.22
N LEU A 71 -21.56 -6.89 -9.16
CA LEU A 71 -21.58 -8.00 -10.11
C LEU A 71 -21.54 -9.28 -9.28
N LEU A 72 -22.63 -10.06 -9.26
CA LEU A 72 -22.79 -11.23 -8.39
C LEU A 72 -21.63 -12.23 -8.53
N GLY A 73 -21.00 -12.28 -9.74
CA GLY A 73 -19.82 -13.12 -9.99
C GLY A 73 -18.57 -12.60 -9.29
N CYS A 74 -18.28 -11.31 -9.36
CA CYS A 74 -17.06 -10.73 -8.82
C CYS A 74 -17.13 -10.40 -7.32
N LEU A 75 -18.31 -10.39 -6.72
CA LEU A 75 -18.54 -10.02 -5.31
C LEU A 75 -17.91 -8.67 -4.93
N ARG A 76 -17.90 -7.74 -5.87
CA ARG A 76 -17.34 -6.39 -5.73
C ARG A 76 -18.28 -5.52 -4.89
N THR A 77 -17.72 -4.70 -4.01
CA THR A 77 -18.48 -3.77 -3.16
C THR A 77 -18.09 -2.32 -3.42
N SER A 78 -18.98 -1.37 -3.20
CA SER A 78 -18.66 0.06 -3.21
C SER A 78 -17.89 0.53 -1.96
N ASN A 79 -17.70 -0.34 -0.97
CA ASN A 79 -16.88 -0.10 0.22
C ASN A 79 -15.44 -0.65 0.07
N ASN A 80 -14.97 -0.84 -1.15
CA ASN A 80 -13.60 -1.21 -1.44
C ASN A 80 -12.69 0.03 -1.55
N TYR A 81 -11.37 -0.17 -1.43
CA TYR A 81 -10.43 0.94 -1.43
C TYR A 81 -10.42 1.75 -2.74
N PRO A 82 -10.59 1.15 -3.95
CA PRO A 82 -10.58 1.92 -5.18
C PRO A 82 -11.75 2.92 -5.26
N THR A 83 -12.95 2.48 -4.86
CA THR A 83 -14.13 3.35 -4.82
C THR A 83 -13.94 4.50 -3.83
N MET A 84 -13.41 4.19 -2.62
CA MET A 84 -13.10 5.23 -1.62
C MET A 84 -12.08 6.24 -2.15
N LEU A 85 -11.06 5.78 -2.88
CA LEU A 85 -10.03 6.62 -3.45
C LEU A 85 -10.59 7.51 -4.56
N ALA A 86 -11.36 6.95 -5.50
CA ALA A 86 -12.02 7.71 -6.57
C ALA A 86 -12.92 8.82 -6.02
N GLU A 87 -13.72 8.50 -4.97
CA GLU A 87 -14.58 9.48 -4.29
C GLU A 87 -13.76 10.60 -3.63
N ARG A 88 -12.67 10.27 -2.92
CA ARG A 88 -11.77 11.25 -2.28
C ARG A 88 -11.13 12.21 -3.28
N MET A 89 -10.78 11.69 -4.45
CA MET A 89 -10.14 12.46 -5.52
C MET A 89 -11.15 13.19 -6.40
N GLY A 90 -12.45 12.87 -6.27
CA GLY A 90 -13.51 13.42 -7.11
C GLY A 90 -13.46 12.95 -8.55
N ILE A 91 -12.82 11.79 -8.82
CA ILE A 91 -12.73 11.19 -10.15
C ILE A 91 -14.08 10.58 -10.49
N THR A 92 -14.65 10.98 -11.62
CA THR A 92 -15.94 10.49 -12.12
C THR A 92 -15.78 9.48 -13.25
N ASP A 93 -14.65 9.52 -13.99
CA ASP A 93 -14.29 8.49 -14.97
C ASP A 93 -13.49 7.40 -14.26
N PHE A 94 -14.23 6.55 -13.53
CA PHE A 94 -13.68 5.48 -12.71
C PHE A 94 -14.24 4.13 -13.14
N THR A 95 -13.35 3.19 -13.44
CA THR A 95 -13.68 1.79 -13.72
C THR A 95 -13.00 0.88 -12.70
N ASP A 96 -13.79 0.19 -11.90
CA ASP A 96 -13.32 -0.91 -11.07
C ASP A 96 -13.54 -2.23 -11.82
N ALA A 97 -12.47 -2.79 -12.36
CA ALA A 97 -12.47 -4.06 -13.08
C ALA A 97 -12.07 -5.24 -12.18
N SER A 98 -11.76 -5.01 -10.89
CA SER A 98 -11.38 -6.07 -9.95
C SER A 98 -12.46 -7.14 -9.81
N CYS A 99 -12.07 -8.37 -9.53
CA CYS A 99 -12.99 -9.48 -9.43
C CYS A 99 -12.49 -10.52 -8.41
N SER A 100 -13.33 -10.89 -7.44
CA SER A 100 -12.96 -11.87 -6.43
C SER A 100 -12.61 -13.21 -7.05
N GLY A 101 -11.48 -13.79 -6.61
CA GLY A 101 -10.96 -15.05 -7.14
C GLY A 101 -10.12 -14.90 -8.41
N ALA A 102 -9.93 -13.67 -8.92
CA ALA A 102 -9.13 -13.45 -10.14
C ALA A 102 -7.69 -13.94 -9.95
N VAL A 103 -7.19 -14.61 -10.97
CA VAL A 103 -5.78 -14.98 -11.19
C VAL A 103 -5.19 -14.08 -12.29
N VAL A 104 -3.87 -14.10 -12.46
CA VAL A 104 -3.20 -13.30 -13.51
C VAL A 104 -3.84 -13.51 -14.88
N ASN A 105 -4.22 -14.75 -15.22
CA ASN A 105 -4.89 -15.05 -16.51
C ASN A 105 -6.22 -14.31 -16.69
N ASP A 106 -6.95 -14.00 -15.63
CA ASP A 106 -8.23 -13.28 -15.70
C ASP A 106 -8.07 -11.77 -16.02
N LEU A 107 -6.84 -11.29 -16.02
CA LEU A 107 -6.52 -9.97 -16.57
C LEU A 107 -6.59 -9.98 -18.10
N TYR A 108 -6.38 -11.12 -18.75
CA TYR A 108 -6.30 -11.31 -20.20
C TYR A 108 -7.52 -12.01 -20.79
N GLU A 109 -8.21 -12.83 -20.01
CA GLU A 109 -9.34 -13.65 -20.44
C GLU A 109 -10.56 -13.38 -19.54
N PRO A 110 -11.80 -13.57 -20.03
CA PRO A 110 -12.99 -13.44 -19.20
C PRO A 110 -13.01 -14.42 -18.03
N GLN A 111 -13.08 -13.92 -16.79
CA GLN A 111 -13.25 -14.80 -15.61
C GLN A 111 -14.63 -15.48 -15.58
N PHE A 112 -15.66 -14.78 -16.07
CA PHE A 112 -17.04 -15.27 -16.21
C PHE A 112 -17.58 -14.83 -17.56
N ASP A 113 -18.64 -15.49 -18.06
CA ASP A 113 -19.23 -15.22 -19.40
C ASP A 113 -19.58 -13.75 -19.64
N ASP A 114 -19.93 -12.99 -18.60
CA ASP A 114 -20.34 -11.59 -18.63
C ASP A 114 -19.28 -10.62 -18.07
N THR A 115 -18.09 -11.11 -17.76
CA THR A 115 -17.00 -10.33 -17.16
C THR A 115 -15.87 -10.20 -18.19
N PRO A 116 -15.64 -9.02 -18.77
CA PRO A 116 -14.53 -8.85 -19.74
C PRO A 116 -13.18 -9.03 -19.05
N PRO A 117 -12.11 -9.31 -19.82
CA PRO A 117 -10.74 -9.26 -19.31
C PRO A 117 -10.47 -7.94 -18.61
N GLN A 118 -9.83 -7.96 -17.45
CA GLN A 118 -9.67 -6.73 -16.67
C GLN A 118 -8.82 -5.67 -17.41
N LEU A 119 -7.80 -6.09 -18.16
CA LEU A 119 -6.94 -5.19 -18.95
C LEU A 119 -7.69 -4.48 -20.10
N ASP A 120 -8.87 -4.93 -20.48
CA ASP A 120 -9.69 -4.26 -21.50
C ASP A 120 -10.33 -2.95 -20.99
N ALA A 121 -10.27 -2.71 -19.66
CA ALA A 121 -10.67 -1.44 -19.06
C ALA A 121 -9.63 -0.32 -19.29
N LEU A 122 -8.38 -0.67 -19.62
CA LEU A 122 -7.31 0.29 -19.85
C LEU A 122 -7.38 0.92 -21.23
N THR A 123 -7.11 2.23 -21.28
CA THR A 123 -6.99 2.99 -22.53
C THR A 123 -5.75 3.90 -22.48
N PRO A 124 -5.29 4.43 -23.63
CA PRO A 124 -4.18 5.39 -23.63
C PRO A 124 -4.47 6.67 -22.82
N GLU A 125 -5.74 6.97 -22.57
CA GLU A 125 -6.20 8.13 -21.82
C GLU A 125 -6.37 7.84 -20.32
N THR A 126 -6.07 6.62 -19.86
CA THR A 126 -6.09 6.27 -18.42
C THR A 126 -4.92 6.95 -17.71
N ASP A 127 -5.22 7.77 -16.68
CA ASP A 127 -4.21 8.53 -15.92
C ASP A 127 -3.69 7.80 -14.70
N LEU A 128 -4.54 7.00 -14.05
CA LEU A 128 -4.23 6.28 -12.81
C LEU A 128 -4.65 4.82 -12.94
N VAL A 129 -3.76 3.93 -12.57
CA VAL A 129 -4.04 2.49 -12.45
C VAL A 129 -3.61 2.00 -11.07
N THR A 130 -4.50 1.29 -10.36
CA THR A 130 -4.11 0.48 -9.21
C THR A 130 -4.30 -0.98 -9.52
N VAL A 131 -3.36 -1.85 -9.12
CA VAL A 131 -3.44 -3.29 -9.35
C VAL A 131 -2.97 -4.08 -8.14
N GLY A 132 -3.80 -5.04 -7.69
CA GLY A 132 -3.47 -6.00 -6.62
C GLY A 132 -3.87 -7.39 -7.07
N ILE A 133 -2.90 -8.21 -7.50
CA ILE A 133 -3.13 -9.51 -8.14
C ILE A 133 -2.02 -10.50 -7.75
N SER A 134 -2.23 -11.77 -7.96
CA SER A 134 -1.35 -12.94 -7.78
C SER A 134 -1.56 -13.76 -6.51
N GLY A 135 -2.37 -13.30 -5.55
CA GLY A 135 -2.66 -14.08 -4.33
C GLY A 135 -3.35 -15.41 -4.61
N ASN A 136 -4.23 -15.46 -5.62
CA ASN A 136 -4.91 -16.70 -6.03
C ASN A 136 -3.99 -17.60 -6.86
N ASP A 137 -3.09 -17.05 -7.67
CA ASP A 137 -2.07 -17.81 -8.41
C ASP A 137 -1.09 -18.49 -7.45
N PHE A 138 -0.68 -17.77 -6.38
CA PHE A 138 0.09 -18.35 -5.29
C PHE A 138 -0.65 -19.48 -4.58
N GLY A 139 -2.00 -19.50 -4.64
CA GLY A 139 -2.86 -20.48 -3.99
C GLY A 139 -3.09 -20.21 -2.50
N PHE A 140 -3.15 -18.94 -2.08
CA PHE A 140 -3.17 -18.55 -0.66
C PHE A 140 -4.29 -19.24 0.12
N SER A 141 -5.51 -19.31 -0.44
CA SER A 141 -6.65 -19.97 0.20
C SER A 141 -6.46 -21.50 0.34
N GLU A 142 -5.87 -22.15 -0.67
CA GLU A 142 -5.53 -23.58 -0.64
C GLU A 142 -4.49 -23.87 0.44
N VAL A 143 -3.42 -23.07 0.47
CA VAL A 143 -2.34 -23.18 1.46
C VAL A 143 -2.88 -23.05 2.87
N LEU A 144 -3.69 -22.01 3.14
CA LEU A 144 -4.28 -21.81 4.48
C LEU A 144 -5.20 -22.96 4.88
N LEU A 145 -6.00 -23.50 3.96
CA LEU A 145 -6.88 -24.63 4.23
C LEU A 145 -6.08 -25.91 4.52
N GLU A 146 -5.04 -26.17 3.75
CA GLU A 146 -4.18 -27.33 3.97
C GLU A 146 -3.42 -27.20 5.30
N CYS A 147 -2.84 -26.02 5.58
CA CYS A 147 -2.17 -25.77 6.87
C CYS A 147 -3.14 -25.93 8.05
N ALA A 148 -4.39 -25.50 7.92
CA ALA A 148 -5.41 -25.72 8.95
C ALA A 148 -5.68 -27.20 9.21
N LYS A 149 -5.74 -28.02 8.16
CA LYS A 149 -5.90 -29.49 8.29
C LYS A 149 -4.69 -30.13 8.97
N GLN A 150 -3.47 -29.80 8.53
CA GLN A 150 -2.24 -30.33 9.11
C GLN A 150 -2.12 -29.96 10.60
N SER A 151 -2.48 -28.74 10.94
CA SER A 151 -2.44 -28.20 12.30
C SER A 151 -3.33 -28.96 13.30
N LEU A 152 -4.38 -29.66 12.84
CA LEU A 152 -5.23 -30.47 13.72
C LEU A 152 -4.46 -31.64 14.37
N SER A 153 -3.43 -32.13 13.71
CA SER A 153 -2.60 -33.24 14.19
C SER A 153 -1.53 -32.79 15.18
N ASN A 154 -1.02 -31.56 15.04
CA ASN A 154 0.05 -31.00 15.87
C ASN A 154 -0.06 -29.48 15.99
N PRO A 155 -0.99 -28.94 16.80
CA PRO A 155 -1.24 -27.48 16.87
C PRO A 155 -0.10 -26.66 17.47
N LEU A 156 0.88 -27.29 18.12
CA LEU A 156 2.03 -26.62 18.75
C LEU A 156 3.31 -26.71 17.90
N GLY A 157 3.32 -27.57 16.89
CA GLY A 157 4.43 -27.79 15.97
C GLY A 157 4.33 -26.94 14.70
N ASP A 158 4.95 -27.45 13.66
CA ASP A 158 5.10 -26.84 12.34
C ASP A 158 4.74 -27.80 11.18
N PRO A 159 3.61 -28.55 11.28
CA PRO A 159 3.28 -29.61 10.32
C PRO A 159 3.02 -29.11 8.90
N CYS A 160 2.60 -27.85 8.73
CA CYS A 160 2.42 -27.24 7.43
C CYS A 160 3.76 -26.91 6.79
N ALA A 161 4.70 -26.36 7.55
CA ALA A 161 6.06 -26.10 7.08
C ALA A 161 6.78 -27.40 6.71
N GLU A 162 6.58 -28.49 7.47
CA GLU A 162 7.08 -29.82 7.12
C GLU A 162 6.45 -30.36 5.82
N HIS A 163 5.17 -30.05 5.58
CA HIS A 163 4.43 -30.50 4.39
C HIS A 163 4.91 -29.78 3.11
N TYR A 164 5.02 -28.46 3.15
CA TYR A 164 5.38 -27.66 1.98
C TYR A 164 6.89 -27.55 1.73
N GLY A 165 7.70 -27.58 2.80
CA GLY A 165 9.15 -27.35 2.65
C GLY A 165 9.45 -26.03 1.93
N ASP A 166 10.15 -26.12 0.80
CA ASP A 166 10.52 -24.96 -0.02
C ASP A 166 9.50 -24.66 -1.15
N GLU A 167 8.37 -25.36 -1.19
CA GLU A 167 7.40 -25.25 -2.30
C GLU A 167 6.80 -23.86 -2.39
N LEU A 168 6.51 -23.20 -1.24
CA LEU A 168 5.92 -21.86 -1.27
C LEU A 168 6.90 -20.81 -1.79
N ASP A 169 8.18 -20.92 -1.48
CA ASP A 169 9.22 -20.07 -2.05
C ASP A 169 9.33 -20.28 -3.57
N GLN A 170 9.24 -21.54 -4.02
CA GLN A 170 9.25 -21.85 -5.44
C GLN A 170 8.02 -21.30 -6.17
N ARG A 171 6.82 -21.36 -5.57
CA ARG A 171 5.59 -20.77 -6.14
C ARG A 171 5.75 -19.27 -6.36
N VAL A 172 6.36 -18.55 -5.42
CA VAL A 172 6.64 -17.11 -5.57
C VAL A 172 7.56 -16.84 -6.77
N GLU A 173 8.63 -17.62 -6.92
CA GLU A 173 9.56 -17.45 -8.05
C GLU A 173 8.93 -17.82 -9.39
N ASP A 174 8.07 -18.84 -9.43
CA ASP A 174 7.38 -19.27 -10.65
C ASP A 174 6.37 -18.22 -11.14
N LEU A 175 5.79 -17.42 -10.23
CA LEU A 175 4.86 -16.33 -10.56
C LEU A 175 5.55 -15.07 -11.10
N ARG A 176 6.83 -14.90 -10.81
CA ARG A 176 7.59 -13.71 -11.17
C ARG A 176 7.44 -13.27 -12.63
N PRO A 177 7.62 -14.16 -13.66
CA PRO A 177 7.47 -13.76 -15.05
C PRO A 177 6.05 -13.33 -15.44
N GLU A 178 5.03 -13.91 -14.81
CA GLU A 178 3.62 -13.57 -15.06
C GLU A 178 3.29 -12.19 -14.50
N VAL A 179 3.66 -11.93 -13.24
CA VAL A 179 3.50 -10.62 -12.59
C VAL A 179 4.28 -9.54 -13.35
N ALA A 180 5.49 -9.87 -13.81
CA ALA A 180 6.30 -9.02 -14.67
C ALA A 180 5.57 -8.61 -15.95
N GLY A 181 4.90 -9.57 -16.59
CA GLY A 181 4.11 -9.37 -17.80
C GLY A 181 2.96 -8.39 -17.57
N VAL A 182 2.25 -8.51 -16.45
CA VAL A 182 1.12 -7.63 -16.09
C VAL A 182 1.53 -6.16 -16.12
N TYR A 183 2.63 -5.79 -15.43
CA TYR A 183 3.08 -4.40 -15.39
C TYR A 183 3.58 -3.89 -16.74
N ALA A 184 4.21 -4.76 -17.56
CA ALA A 184 4.62 -4.40 -18.89
C ALA A 184 3.41 -4.10 -19.80
N ASP A 185 2.35 -4.93 -19.73
CA ASP A 185 1.15 -4.77 -20.52
C ASP A 185 0.28 -3.57 -20.08
N ILE A 186 0.27 -3.26 -18.77
CA ILE A 186 -0.35 -2.02 -18.27
C ILE A 186 0.36 -0.80 -18.86
N ALA A 187 1.70 -0.78 -18.83
CA ALA A 187 2.50 0.32 -19.37
C ALA A 187 2.35 0.47 -20.90
N GLU A 188 2.11 -0.64 -21.63
CA GLU A 188 1.84 -0.59 -23.10
C GLU A 188 0.45 -0.02 -23.39
N ARG A 189 -0.58 -0.39 -22.59
CA ARG A 189 -1.98 0.04 -22.82
C ARG A 189 -2.23 1.47 -22.36
N SER A 190 -1.58 1.89 -21.28
CA SER A 190 -1.75 3.21 -20.65
C SER A 190 -0.37 3.84 -20.35
N PRO A 191 0.35 4.28 -21.40
CA PRO A 191 1.77 4.65 -21.31
C PRO A 191 2.03 5.89 -20.46
N ASP A 192 1.03 6.75 -20.27
CA ASP A 192 1.14 7.98 -19.49
C ASP A 192 0.54 7.83 -18.06
N ALA A 193 0.01 6.63 -17.72
CA ALA A 193 -0.61 6.39 -16.43
C ALA A 193 0.40 6.32 -15.29
N THR A 194 0.01 6.86 -14.14
CA THR A 194 0.63 6.52 -12.86
C THR A 194 0.12 5.15 -12.43
N VAL A 195 1.02 4.16 -12.32
CA VAL A 195 0.68 2.78 -11.97
C VAL A 195 1.12 2.48 -10.53
N LEU A 196 0.16 2.07 -9.70
CA LEU A 196 0.40 1.67 -8.32
C LEU A 196 0.15 0.17 -8.15
N ALA A 197 1.19 -0.56 -7.78
CA ALA A 197 1.11 -1.95 -7.38
C ALA A 197 0.76 -2.02 -5.89
N VAL A 198 -0.41 -2.53 -5.55
CA VAL A 198 -0.88 -2.59 -4.17
C VAL A 198 -0.61 -3.98 -3.60
N GLY A 199 0.19 -4.05 -2.53
CA GLY A 199 0.51 -5.30 -1.84
C GLY A 199 -0.69 -5.88 -1.07
N TYR A 200 -0.49 -7.05 -0.46
CA TYR A 200 -1.48 -7.71 0.39
C TYR A 200 -1.32 -7.27 1.84
N LEU A 201 -2.44 -6.95 2.51
CA LEU A 201 -2.51 -6.70 3.96
C LEU A 201 -2.02 -7.92 4.75
N GLN A 202 -1.45 -7.68 5.95
CA GLN A 202 -1.06 -8.75 6.85
C GLN A 202 -2.24 -9.67 7.19
N ILE A 203 -2.13 -10.96 6.90
CA ILE A 203 -3.16 -11.95 7.22
C ILE A 203 -2.89 -12.59 8.58
N LEU A 204 -1.69 -13.13 8.80
CA LEU A 204 -1.29 -13.79 10.04
C LEU A 204 -0.32 -12.90 10.84
N PRO A 205 -0.27 -13.05 12.17
CA PRO A 205 0.75 -12.38 12.97
C PRO A 205 2.16 -12.93 12.64
N GLU A 206 3.19 -12.19 13.06
CA GLU A 206 4.59 -12.54 12.75
C GLU A 206 5.04 -13.88 13.39
N SER A 207 4.59 -14.20 14.58
CA SER A 207 5.21 -15.28 15.34
C SER A 207 4.26 -16.25 16.04
N ARG A 208 3.08 -15.81 16.45
CA ARG A 208 2.17 -16.62 17.24
C ARG A 208 0.71 -16.35 16.89
N GLY A 209 0.04 -17.36 16.34
CA GLY A 209 -1.36 -17.30 15.99
C GLY A 209 -2.31 -17.37 17.19
N CYS A 210 -3.59 -17.31 16.89
CA CYS A 210 -4.70 -17.28 17.83
C CYS A 210 -5.50 -18.60 17.82
N TRP A 211 -4.80 -19.74 17.93
CA TRP A 211 -5.45 -21.02 18.08
C TRP A 211 -6.46 -21.01 19.23
N PRO A 212 -7.67 -21.58 19.08
CA PRO A 212 -8.22 -22.28 17.93
C PRO A 212 -9.03 -21.41 16.95
N SER A 213 -9.17 -20.10 17.19
CA SER A 213 -9.97 -19.20 16.34
C SER A 213 -9.44 -19.10 14.91
N THR A 214 -8.12 -19.17 14.76
CA THR A 214 -7.45 -19.42 13.48
C THR A 214 -6.63 -20.68 13.65
N PRO A 215 -7.07 -21.83 13.07
CA PRO A 215 -6.49 -23.15 13.36
C PRO A 215 -5.19 -23.41 12.57
N ILE A 216 -4.25 -22.49 12.66
CA ILE A 216 -2.88 -22.63 12.16
C ILE A 216 -1.98 -22.96 13.34
N ALA A 217 -1.15 -23.99 13.23
CA ALA A 217 -0.22 -24.40 14.26
C ALA A 217 0.80 -23.28 14.57
N TRP A 218 1.22 -23.18 15.81
CA TRP A 218 2.06 -22.05 16.23
C TRP A 218 3.40 -21.95 15.50
N GLY A 219 4.01 -23.08 15.16
CA GLY A 219 5.25 -23.10 14.39
C GLY A 219 5.06 -22.76 12.91
N ASP A 220 3.83 -22.96 12.37
CA ASP A 220 3.50 -22.64 10.98
C ASP A 220 3.23 -21.15 10.74
N VAL A 221 2.85 -20.40 11.79
CA VAL A 221 2.53 -18.98 11.65
C VAL A 221 3.70 -18.18 11.06
N PRO A 222 4.94 -18.27 11.56
CA PRO A 222 6.07 -17.56 10.97
C PRO A 222 6.48 -18.10 9.58
N PHE A 223 6.15 -19.34 9.26
CA PHE A 223 6.36 -19.90 7.93
C PHE A 223 5.44 -19.24 6.89
N LEU A 224 4.16 -19.14 7.20
CA LEU A 224 3.16 -18.50 6.33
C LEU A 224 3.33 -16.98 6.23
N ASP A 225 3.73 -16.33 7.34
CA ASP A 225 4.05 -14.91 7.35
C ASP A 225 5.23 -14.58 6.42
N ARG A 226 6.29 -15.43 6.42
CA ARG A 226 7.39 -15.29 5.48
C ARG A 226 6.96 -15.50 4.03
N ALA A 227 6.12 -16.49 3.75
CA ALA A 227 5.63 -16.74 2.40
C ALA A 227 4.81 -15.55 1.86
N GLN A 228 3.95 -14.96 2.68
CA GLN A 228 3.21 -13.74 2.31
C GLN A 228 4.15 -12.55 2.09
N THR A 229 5.13 -12.37 2.97
CA THR A 229 6.12 -11.28 2.83
C THR A 229 6.96 -11.45 1.57
N ALA A 230 7.34 -12.69 1.22
CA ALA A 230 8.07 -12.99 -0.01
C ALA A 230 7.23 -12.69 -1.26
N LEU A 231 5.92 -12.99 -1.23
CA LEU A 231 5.01 -12.63 -2.33
C LEU A 231 4.93 -11.11 -2.51
N ASN A 232 4.73 -10.33 -1.44
CA ASN A 232 4.71 -8.87 -1.52
C ASN A 232 6.05 -8.31 -2.03
N ALA A 233 7.17 -8.87 -1.58
CA ALA A 233 8.50 -8.45 -2.05
C ALA A 233 8.70 -8.73 -3.55
N MET A 234 8.25 -9.88 -4.05
CA MET A 234 8.31 -10.22 -5.47
C MET A 234 7.45 -9.26 -6.30
N ILE A 235 6.23 -8.94 -5.85
CA ILE A 235 5.35 -7.96 -6.51
C ILE A 235 6.04 -6.59 -6.58
N ALA A 236 6.64 -6.13 -5.47
CA ALA A 236 7.37 -4.87 -5.41
C ALA A 236 8.51 -4.82 -6.43
N GLU A 237 9.36 -5.85 -6.44
CA GLU A 237 10.50 -5.94 -7.34
C GLU A 237 10.06 -5.89 -8.83
N GLU A 238 9.02 -6.64 -9.19
CA GLU A 238 8.55 -6.70 -10.58
C GLU A 238 7.83 -5.42 -11.03
N ALA A 239 7.08 -4.80 -10.13
CA ALA A 239 6.40 -3.52 -10.36
C ALA A 239 7.42 -2.39 -10.56
N GLU A 240 8.35 -2.22 -9.61
CA GLU A 240 9.37 -1.17 -9.65
C GLU A 240 10.31 -1.30 -10.85
N ALA A 241 10.67 -2.54 -11.23
CA ALA A 241 11.48 -2.80 -12.42
C ALA A 241 10.81 -2.33 -13.72
N ARG A 242 9.51 -2.08 -13.71
CA ARG A 242 8.70 -1.63 -14.88
C ARG A 242 8.10 -0.24 -14.69
N GLY A 243 8.59 0.50 -13.70
CA GLY A 243 8.23 1.90 -13.49
C GLY A 243 6.93 2.11 -12.72
N ALA A 244 6.29 1.06 -12.21
CA ALA A 244 5.19 1.17 -11.27
C ALA A 244 5.71 1.47 -9.86
N VAL A 245 4.88 2.09 -9.03
CA VAL A 245 5.20 2.35 -7.61
C VAL A 245 4.55 1.26 -6.77
N PHE A 246 5.33 0.59 -5.94
CA PHE A 246 4.78 -0.37 -4.98
C PHE A 246 4.23 0.35 -3.74
N VAL A 247 2.98 0.08 -3.40
CA VAL A 247 2.34 0.58 -2.18
C VAL A 247 2.34 -0.54 -1.16
N ASP A 248 3.22 -0.42 -0.17
CA ASP A 248 3.28 -1.38 0.95
C ASP A 248 2.15 -1.09 1.94
N VAL A 249 1.16 -1.97 1.93
CA VAL A 249 0.00 -1.95 2.84
C VAL A 249 0.16 -2.95 3.99
N PHE A 250 1.31 -3.61 4.10
CA PHE A 250 1.59 -4.65 5.08
C PHE A 250 2.00 -4.05 6.43
N GLU A 251 1.02 -3.54 7.17
CA GLU A 251 1.24 -3.01 8.52
C GLU A 251 0.99 -4.08 9.57
N ARG A 252 1.92 -4.21 10.54
CA ARG A 252 1.85 -5.18 11.62
C ARG A 252 0.81 -4.78 12.68
N GLY A 253 0.15 -5.81 13.25
CA GLY A 253 -0.80 -5.61 14.36
C GLY A 253 -2.26 -5.46 13.94
N HIS A 254 -2.56 -5.73 12.67
CA HIS A 254 -3.92 -5.68 12.10
C HIS A 254 -4.36 -7.03 11.49
N ASP A 255 -3.69 -8.11 11.90
CA ASP A 255 -3.94 -9.47 11.44
C ASP A 255 -5.26 -10.08 11.96
N VAL A 256 -5.60 -11.27 11.46
CA VAL A 256 -6.84 -12.00 11.81
C VAL A 256 -7.00 -12.33 13.31
N CYS A 257 -5.94 -12.23 14.10
CA CYS A 257 -5.94 -12.51 15.53
C CYS A 257 -6.29 -11.29 16.39
N GLN A 258 -6.37 -10.12 15.80
CA GLN A 258 -6.75 -8.90 16.50
C GLN A 258 -8.27 -8.83 16.74
N SER A 259 -8.67 -7.93 17.64
CA SER A 259 -10.09 -7.64 17.86
C SER A 259 -10.75 -7.03 16.63
N SER A 260 -12.07 -7.12 16.52
CA SER A 260 -12.83 -6.65 15.34
C SER A 260 -12.73 -5.15 15.07
N ASP A 261 -12.36 -4.37 16.07
CA ASP A 261 -12.13 -2.93 15.98
C ASP A 261 -10.69 -2.56 15.58
N THR A 262 -9.80 -3.55 15.50
CA THR A 262 -8.37 -3.38 15.19
C THR A 262 -7.94 -4.12 13.93
N ARG A 263 -8.50 -5.33 13.69
CA ARG A 263 -8.10 -6.14 12.55
C ARG A 263 -8.53 -5.52 11.22
N TRP A 264 -7.70 -5.65 10.22
CA TRP A 264 -7.98 -5.25 8.83
C TRP A 264 -8.41 -6.43 7.96
N VAL A 265 -8.07 -7.63 8.38
CA VAL A 265 -8.43 -8.87 7.70
C VAL A 265 -9.33 -9.69 8.63
N GLU A 266 -10.46 -10.17 8.09
CA GLU A 266 -11.41 -10.98 8.83
C GLU A 266 -10.83 -12.35 9.20
N GLY A 267 -11.27 -12.88 10.35
CA GLY A 267 -10.98 -14.26 10.74
C GLY A 267 -11.81 -15.28 9.94
N LEU A 268 -11.72 -16.55 10.32
CA LEU A 268 -12.51 -17.64 9.70
C LEU A 268 -14.03 -17.47 9.92
N ILE A 269 -14.43 -16.83 11.02
CA ILE A 269 -15.82 -16.43 11.26
C ILE A 269 -15.86 -14.93 11.14
N PRO A 270 -16.21 -14.41 9.94
CA PRO A 270 -16.15 -12.99 9.66
C PRO A 270 -17.33 -12.23 10.25
N GLU A 271 -17.11 -10.98 10.60
CA GLU A 271 -18.15 -10.05 11.04
C GLU A 271 -18.59 -9.11 9.91
N ASN A 272 -17.64 -8.64 9.09
CA ASN A 272 -17.90 -7.67 8.02
C ASN A 272 -16.94 -7.86 6.83
N GLY A 273 -17.15 -8.89 6.06
CA GLY A 273 -16.35 -9.24 4.88
C GLY A 273 -16.38 -10.75 4.63
N ALA A 274 -15.58 -11.23 3.70
CA ALA A 274 -15.35 -12.65 3.49
C ALA A 274 -14.32 -13.21 4.50
N PRO A 275 -14.33 -14.53 4.80
CA PRO A 275 -13.30 -15.13 5.65
C PRO A 275 -11.89 -14.88 5.09
N VAL A 276 -10.96 -14.46 5.93
CA VAL A 276 -9.54 -14.21 5.59
C VAL A 276 -9.36 -13.15 4.48
N HIS A 277 -10.29 -12.20 4.37
CA HIS A 277 -10.24 -11.10 3.41
C HIS A 277 -10.28 -9.75 4.14
N PRO A 278 -9.88 -8.68 3.47
CA PRO A 278 -10.01 -7.34 4.02
C PRO A 278 -11.44 -7.04 4.44
N ASN A 279 -11.58 -6.41 5.60
CA ASN A 279 -12.84 -5.82 6.04
C ASN A 279 -12.88 -4.32 5.69
N PHE A 280 -13.91 -3.61 6.14
CA PHE A 280 -14.04 -2.17 5.89
C PHE A 280 -12.84 -1.36 6.42
N LEU A 281 -12.30 -1.70 7.60
CA LEU A 281 -11.12 -1.02 8.15
C LEU A 281 -9.88 -1.27 7.30
N GLY A 282 -9.69 -2.50 6.81
CA GLY A 282 -8.59 -2.85 5.90
C GLY A 282 -8.70 -2.11 4.57
N MET A 283 -9.90 -2.03 3.98
CA MET A 283 -10.11 -1.26 2.75
C MET A 283 -9.85 0.23 2.95
N ARG A 284 -10.30 0.80 4.08
CA ARG A 284 -10.02 2.20 4.40
C ARG A 284 -8.53 2.45 4.58
N ALA A 285 -7.83 1.58 5.31
CA ALA A 285 -6.39 1.67 5.49
C ALA A 285 -5.64 1.58 4.15
N THR A 286 -6.03 0.64 3.28
CA THR A 286 -5.46 0.55 1.92
C THR A 286 -5.70 1.83 1.12
N ALA A 287 -6.90 2.42 1.19
CA ALA A 287 -7.18 3.71 0.55
C ALA A 287 -6.34 4.85 1.13
N ASP A 288 -6.00 4.79 2.43
CA ASP A 288 -5.15 5.79 3.08
C ASP A 288 -3.68 5.66 2.63
N PHE A 289 -3.14 4.43 2.52
CA PHE A 289 -1.79 4.18 1.99
C PHE A 289 -1.67 4.61 0.52
N VAL A 290 -2.61 4.19 -0.32
CA VAL A 290 -2.62 4.57 -1.75
C VAL A 290 -2.80 6.07 -1.91
N GLY A 291 -3.70 6.68 -1.13
CA GLY A 291 -3.89 8.12 -1.11
C GLY A 291 -2.64 8.89 -0.67
N ALA A 292 -1.94 8.40 0.34
CA ALA A 292 -0.69 9.03 0.82
C ALA A 292 0.39 9.03 -0.27
N GLU A 293 0.52 7.94 -1.03
CA GLU A 293 1.45 7.86 -2.17
C GLU A 293 1.11 8.89 -3.26
N LEU A 294 -0.17 9.16 -3.48
CA LEU A 294 -0.66 10.14 -4.44
C LEU A 294 -0.73 11.57 -3.87
N GLY A 295 -0.34 11.78 -2.60
CA GLY A 295 -0.48 13.08 -1.93
C GLY A 295 -1.94 13.48 -1.63
N VAL A 296 -2.86 12.51 -1.62
CA VAL A 296 -4.28 12.69 -1.27
C VAL A 296 -4.45 12.44 0.23
N PRO A 297 -4.83 13.45 1.03
CA PRO A 297 -4.96 13.26 2.47
C PRO A 297 -6.08 12.29 2.82
N ALA A 298 -5.88 11.52 3.90
CA ALA A 298 -6.95 10.76 4.50
C ALA A 298 -8.11 11.69 4.93
N PRO A 299 -9.36 11.25 4.89
CA PRO A 299 -10.48 12.02 5.43
C PRO A 299 -10.19 12.40 6.88
N VAL A 300 -10.41 13.67 7.23
CA VAL A 300 -10.42 14.06 8.64
C VAL A 300 -11.65 13.40 9.24
N ASP A 301 -11.45 12.41 10.13
CA ASP A 301 -12.56 11.86 10.89
C ASP A 301 -13.16 13.05 11.67
N ASP A 302 -14.34 13.52 11.25
CA ASP A 302 -15.14 14.41 12.07
C ASP A 302 -15.47 13.62 13.34
N ALA A 303 -14.69 13.89 14.40
CA ALA A 303 -14.90 13.30 15.72
C ALA A 303 -16.32 13.62 16.15
N ALA A 304 -17.21 12.60 16.08
CA ALA A 304 -18.57 12.67 16.56
C ALA A 304 -18.61 12.57 18.10
#